data_eec9d3a2695191b6f2c4f3ac1c59b0bb
#
_entry.id   eec9d3a2695191b6f2c4f3ac1c59b0bb
#
_cell.length_a   1.000
_cell.length_b   1.000
_cell.length_c   1.000
_cell.angle_alpha   90.00
_cell.angle_beta   90.00
_cell.angle_gamma   90.00
#
_symmetry.space_group_name_H-M   'P 1'
#
loop_
_entity.id
_entity.type
_entity.pdbx_description
1 polymer ?
#
loop_
_entity_poly.entity_id
_entity_poly.type
_entity_poly.pdbx_seq_one_letter_code
_entity_poly.pdbx_strand_id
1 'polypeptide(L)'
;MSEWEALRQECLHCRACTLAETRTNVVFGVGREDAEVMFIGEAPGANEDMQGEPFVGRGGKLLDDMLKMIGLDRSRIYITNSVKCRPPANRDPMNTEKDACKGFLQRQRELMKP
;
A
#
# COMPACT_ATOMS: atom_id res chain seq x y z
N MET A 1 0.63 0.91 22.22
CA MET A 1 0.54 0.85 20.74
C MET A 1 1.85 0.31 20.21
N SER A 2 1.80 -0.64 19.29
CA SER A 2 3.01 -1.18 18.65
C SER A 2 3.63 -0.15 17.70
N GLU A 3 4.89 -0.36 17.36
CA GLU A 3 5.56 0.49 16.35
C GLU A 3 4.86 0.42 15.00
N TRP A 4 4.33 -0.75 14.62
CA TRP A 4 3.56 -0.93 13.40
C TRP A 4 2.28 -0.11 13.42
N GLU A 5 1.50 -0.18 14.49
CA GLU A 5 0.26 0.58 14.60
C GLU A 5 0.52 2.08 14.66
N ALA A 6 1.59 2.52 15.31
CA ALA A 6 1.97 3.92 15.32
C ALA A 6 2.30 4.41 13.90
N LEU A 7 3.03 3.61 13.11
CA LEU A 7 3.34 3.91 11.71
C LEU A 7 2.07 3.99 10.87
N ARG A 8 1.16 3.04 11.07
CA ARG A 8 -0.12 3.00 10.36
C ARG A 8 -0.92 4.27 10.63
N GLN A 9 -1.05 4.69 11.89
CA GLN A 9 -1.78 5.90 12.25
C GLN A 9 -1.14 7.15 11.65
N GLU A 10 0.18 7.25 11.69
CA GLU A 10 0.90 8.35 11.05
C GLU A 10 0.61 8.42 9.55
N CYS A 11 0.64 7.27 8.88
CA CYS A 11 0.36 7.17 7.45
C CYS A 11 -1.08 7.57 7.12
N LEU A 12 -2.06 7.09 7.89
CA LEU A 12 -3.47 7.39 7.66
C LEU A 12 -3.80 8.88 7.78
N HIS A 13 -2.99 9.63 8.51
CA HIS A 13 -3.18 11.07 8.71
C HIS A 13 -2.18 11.92 7.91
N CYS A 14 -1.43 11.31 6.99
CA CYS A 14 -0.39 12.00 6.22
C CYS A 14 -0.99 13.04 5.28
N ARG A 15 -0.38 14.24 5.26
CA ARG A 15 -0.71 15.30 4.33
C ARG A 15 0.54 15.89 3.68
N ALA A 16 1.56 15.07 3.48
CA ALA A 16 2.87 15.51 3.01
C ALA A 16 2.93 15.89 1.53
N CYS A 17 1.91 15.52 0.73
CA CYS A 17 1.84 15.88 -0.69
C CYS A 17 0.41 16.20 -1.10
N THR A 18 0.24 16.70 -2.34
CA THR A 18 -1.05 17.13 -2.86
C THR A 18 -2.08 16.01 -3.01
N LEU A 19 -1.66 14.74 -3.03
CA LEU A 19 -2.59 13.61 -3.10
C LEU A 19 -3.51 13.54 -1.88
N ALA A 20 -3.13 14.16 -0.76
CA ALA A 20 -3.98 14.24 0.43
C ALA A 20 -5.27 15.02 0.17
N GLU A 21 -5.28 15.91 -0.82
CA GLU A 21 -6.45 16.75 -1.14
C GLU A 21 -7.51 16.01 -1.95
N THR A 22 -7.11 15.00 -2.73
CA THR A 22 -8.00 14.33 -3.67
C THR A 22 -8.29 12.86 -3.31
N ARG A 23 -7.51 12.26 -2.43
CA ARG A 23 -7.76 10.88 -1.99
C ARG A 23 -9.04 10.76 -1.18
N THR A 24 -9.71 9.63 -1.26
CA THR A 24 -10.82 9.28 -0.35
C THR A 24 -10.27 8.60 0.90
N ASN A 25 -9.39 7.62 0.71
CA ASN A 25 -8.73 6.91 1.81
C ASN A 25 -7.24 6.80 1.56
N VAL A 26 -6.45 6.72 2.63
CA VAL A 26 -5.07 6.29 2.56
C VAL A 26 -5.08 4.76 2.48
N VAL A 27 -4.26 4.20 1.60
CA VAL A 27 -4.12 2.74 1.44
C VAL A 27 -2.76 2.35 2.00
N PHE A 28 -2.73 2.03 3.29
CA PHE A 28 -1.48 1.71 4.01
C PHE A 28 -0.92 0.35 3.60
N GLY A 29 -1.78 -0.62 3.45
CA GLY A 29 -1.44 -2.00 3.14
C GLY A 29 -2.33 -2.96 3.91
N VAL A 30 -2.22 -4.25 3.58
CA VAL A 30 -3.02 -5.29 4.23
C VAL A 30 -2.25 -6.61 4.25
N GLY A 31 -2.43 -7.39 5.30
CA GLY A 31 -1.84 -8.71 5.43
C GLY A 31 -1.16 -8.93 6.77
N ARG A 32 -0.30 -9.94 6.82
CA ARG A 32 0.41 -10.31 8.05
C ARG A 32 1.61 -9.39 8.27
N GLU A 33 1.69 -8.79 9.44
CA GLU A 33 2.81 -7.93 9.83
C GLU A 33 4.13 -8.69 9.96
N ASP A 34 4.07 -10.00 10.13
CA ASP A 34 5.24 -10.88 10.27
C ASP A 34 5.48 -11.74 9.03
N ALA A 35 4.88 -11.39 7.90
CA ALA A 35 5.03 -12.16 6.68
C ALA A 35 6.48 -12.15 6.16
N GLU A 36 6.89 -13.27 5.57
CA GLU A 36 8.20 -13.39 4.95
C GLU A 36 8.24 -12.75 3.56
N VAL A 37 7.07 -12.51 2.94
CA VAL A 37 6.95 -11.95 1.60
C VAL A 37 6.11 -10.68 1.67
N MET A 38 6.65 -9.60 1.13
CA MET A 38 5.94 -8.34 0.94
C MET A 38 5.78 -8.10 -0.56
N PHE A 39 4.54 -7.97 -1.02
CA PHE A 39 4.25 -7.61 -2.41
C PHE A 39 4.05 -6.10 -2.49
N ILE A 40 4.78 -5.46 -3.38
CA ILE A 40 4.81 -3.99 -3.49
C ILE A 40 4.37 -3.57 -4.89
N GLY A 41 3.25 -2.84 -4.97
CA GLY A 41 2.80 -2.18 -6.19
C GLY A 41 3.20 -0.71 -6.20
N GLU A 42 2.69 0.05 -7.17
CA GLU A 42 3.04 1.46 -7.32
C GLU A 42 2.13 2.39 -6.54
N ALA A 43 0.82 2.38 -6.83
CA ALA A 43 -0.13 3.31 -6.22
C ALA A 43 -1.56 2.75 -6.26
N PRO A 44 -2.45 3.22 -5.35
CA PRO A 44 -3.84 2.82 -5.38
C PRO A 44 -4.58 3.35 -6.61
N GLY A 45 -5.49 2.53 -7.15
CA GLY A 45 -6.47 2.96 -8.14
C GLY A 45 -7.77 3.40 -7.47
N ALA A 46 -8.84 3.57 -8.28
CA ALA A 46 -10.15 4.03 -7.79
C ALA A 46 -10.77 3.08 -6.77
N ASN A 47 -10.75 1.78 -7.03
CA ASN A 47 -11.35 0.80 -6.12
C ASN A 47 -10.58 0.72 -4.81
N GLU A 48 -9.26 0.77 -4.88
CA GLU A 48 -8.40 0.75 -3.70
C GLU A 48 -8.62 2.00 -2.83
N ASP A 49 -8.72 3.17 -3.47
CA ASP A 49 -8.99 4.43 -2.78
C ASP A 49 -10.35 4.41 -2.07
N MET A 50 -11.37 3.82 -2.71
CA MET A 50 -12.70 3.67 -2.11
C MET A 50 -12.71 2.75 -0.90
N GLN A 51 -12.00 1.62 -0.97
CA GLN A 51 -12.04 0.58 0.04
C GLN A 51 -10.96 0.72 1.12
N GLY A 52 -9.89 1.49 0.84
CA GLY A 52 -8.76 1.62 1.73
C GLY A 52 -7.83 0.41 1.74
N GLU A 53 -7.96 -0.49 0.77
CA GLU A 53 -7.16 -1.72 0.66
C GLU A 53 -6.46 -1.81 -0.70
N PRO A 54 -5.22 -2.35 -0.76
CA PRO A 54 -4.50 -2.50 -2.01
C PRO A 54 -5.01 -3.70 -2.81
N PHE A 55 -4.90 -3.62 -4.13
CA PHE A 55 -5.16 -4.74 -5.03
C PHE A 55 -6.54 -5.39 -4.85
N VAL A 56 -7.59 -4.57 -4.90
CA VAL A 56 -8.99 -5.02 -4.80
C VAL A 56 -9.73 -5.00 -6.14
N GLY A 57 -9.14 -4.40 -7.19
CA GLY A 57 -9.71 -4.38 -8.53
C GLY A 57 -9.16 -5.50 -9.42
N ARG A 58 -9.06 -5.23 -10.72
CA ARG A 58 -8.55 -6.20 -11.71
C ARG A 58 -7.13 -6.67 -11.40
N GLY A 59 -6.26 -5.74 -10.99
CA GLY A 59 -4.90 -6.08 -10.60
C GLY A 59 -4.86 -7.02 -9.41
N GLY A 60 -5.83 -6.87 -8.49
CA GLY A 60 -5.95 -7.76 -7.33
C GLY A 60 -6.29 -9.19 -7.72
N LYS A 61 -7.17 -9.36 -8.70
CA LYS A 61 -7.53 -10.68 -9.19
C LYS A 61 -6.34 -11.37 -9.87
N LEU A 62 -5.59 -10.61 -10.66
CA LEU A 62 -4.37 -11.10 -11.29
C LEU A 62 -3.34 -11.51 -10.22
N LEU A 63 -3.18 -10.69 -9.17
CA LEU A 63 -2.29 -11.00 -8.06
C LEU A 63 -2.69 -12.31 -7.38
N ASP A 64 -3.98 -12.51 -7.11
CA ASP A 64 -4.48 -13.75 -6.49
C ASP A 64 -4.11 -14.97 -7.33
N ASP A 65 -4.28 -14.89 -8.65
CA ASP A 65 -3.94 -15.97 -9.56
C ASP A 65 -2.42 -16.25 -9.56
N MET A 66 -1.61 -15.20 -9.57
CA MET A 66 -0.15 -15.32 -9.52
C MET A 66 0.33 -15.96 -8.22
N LEU A 67 -0.24 -15.55 -7.08
CA LEU A 67 0.10 -16.12 -5.78
C LEU A 67 -0.23 -17.60 -5.72
N LYS A 68 -1.37 -17.99 -6.27
CA LYS A 68 -1.79 -19.39 -6.34
C LYS A 68 -0.78 -20.25 -7.09
N MET A 69 -0.21 -19.71 -8.17
CA MET A 69 0.79 -20.41 -8.98
C MET A 69 2.07 -20.74 -8.21
N ILE A 70 2.41 -19.97 -7.20
CA ILE A 70 3.61 -20.19 -6.38
C ILE A 70 3.29 -20.75 -4.99
N GLY A 71 2.06 -21.24 -4.80
CA GLY A 71 1.65 -21.87 -3.54
C GLY A 71 1.39 -20.90 -2.40
N LEU A 72 1.10 -19.64 -2.70
CA LEU A 72 0.79 -18.61 -1.71
C LEU A 72 -0.64 -18.12 -1.86
N ASP A 73 -1.12 -17.42 -0.83
CA ASP A 73 -2.37 -16.66 -0.86
C ASP A 73 -2.21 -15.39 -0.02
N ARG A 74 -3.21 -14.51 -0.04
CA ARG A 74 -3.12 -13.21 0.65
C ARG A 74 -2.97 -13.33 2.17
N SER A 75 -3.42 -14.41 2.76
CA SER A 75 -3.33 -14.60 4.21
C SER A 75 -1.90 -14.83 4.70
N ARG A 76 -0.98 -15.14 3.79
CA ARG A 76 0.41 -15.51 4.10
C ARG A 76 1.43 -14.43 3.74
N ILE A 77 0.97 -13.33 3.14
CA ILE A 77 1.84 -12.25 2.66
C ILE A 77 1.36 -10.90 3.21
N TYR A 78 2.16 -9.87 2.98
CA TYR A 78 1.75 -8.48 3.18
C TYR A 78 1.73 -7.78 1.82
N ILE A 79 0.68 -7.01 1.55
CA ILE A 79 0.46 -6.35 0.27
C ILE A 79 0.39 -4.83 0.50
N THR A 80 1.17 -4.07 -0.26
CA THR A 80 1.17 -2.61 -0.15
C THR A 80 1.58 -1.98 -1.49
N ASN A 81 1.68 -0.66 -1.50
CA ASN A 81 2.18 0.13 -2.63
C ASN A 81 3.26 1.10 -2.15
N SER A 82 4.12 1.53 -3.07
CA SER A 82 5.12 2.56 -2.80
C SER A 82 4.46 3.89 -2.41
N VAL A 83 3.39 4.26 -3.12
CA VAL A 83 2.58 5.45 -2.84
C VAL A 83 1.29 5.02 -2.16
N LYS A 84 0.93 5.70 -1.07
CA LYS A 84 -0.20 5.29 -0.22
C LYS A 84 -1.52 5.97 -0.56
N CYS A 85 -1.50 6.93 -1.47
CA CYS A 85 -2.68 7.69 -1.89
C CYS A 85 -2.86 7.64 -3.39
N ARG A 86 -4.12 7.61 -3.85
CA ARG A 86 -4.45 7.55 -5.27
C ARG A 86 -4.09 8.85 -5.98
N PRO A 87 -3.30 8.80 -7.07
CA PRO A 87 -3.14 9.95 -7.96
C PRO A 87 -4.45 10.23 -8.71
N PRO A 88 -4.82 11.52 -8.96
CA PRO A 88 -6.03 11.85 -9.70
C PRO A 88 -6.08 11.17 -11.05
N ALA A 89 -7.26 10.67 -11.44
CA ALA A 89 -7.50 9.98 -12.70
C ALA A 89 -6.57 8.80 -12.96
N ASN A 90 -6.07 8.17 -11.89
CA ASN A 90 -5.16 7.01 -11.97
C ASN A 90 -3.89 7.26 -12.78
N ARG A 91 -3.44 8.53 -12.88
CA ARG A 91 -2.16 8.85 -13.51
C ARG A 91 -1.00 8.26 -12.72
N ASP A 92 0.16 8.17 -13.34
CA ASP A 92 1.36 7.75 -12.62
C ASP A 92 1.72 8.79 -11.55
N PRO A 93 2.21 8.34 -10.36
CA PRO A 93 2.68 9.28 -9.35
C PRO A 93 3.86 10.13 -9.86
N MET A 94 3.85 11.41 -9.50
CA MET A 94 4.99 12.28 -9.77
C MET A 94 6.14 11.97 -8.83
N ASN A 95 7.36 12.32 -9.22
CA ASN A 95 8.55 12.08 -8.38
C ASN A 95 8.45 12.75 -7.02
N THR A 96 7.87 13.96 -6.96
CA THR A 96 7.63 14.66 -5.69
C THR A 96 6.68 13.91 -4.77
N GLU A 97 5.68 13.25 -5.35
CA GLU A 97 4.72 12.43 -4.60
C GLU A 97 5.37 11.14 -4.09
N LYS A 98 6.17 10.50 -4.93
CA LYS A 98 6.94 9.31 -4.54
C LYS A 98 7.91 9.63 -3.41
N ASP A 99 8.63 10.74 -3.52
CA ASP A 99 9.61 11.15 -2.52
C ASP A 99 8.95 11.48 -1.17
N ALA A 100 7.79 12.15 -1.20
CA ALA A 100 7.05 12.47 0.02
C ALA A 100 6.52 11.22 0.74
N CYS A 101 6.27 10.14 -0.01
CA CYS A 101 5.63 8.93 0.52
C CYS A 101 6.61 7.79 0.84
N LYS A 102 7.80 7.79 0.25
CA LYS A 102 8.75 6.66 0.33
C LYS A 102 9.13 6.24 1.74
N GLY A 103 9.11 7.17 2.68
CA GLY A 103 9.47 6.88 4.07
C GLY A 103 8.56 5.84 4.73
N PHE A 104 7.28 5.81 4.36
CA PHE A 104 6.34 4.83 4.92
C PHE A 104 6.68 3.40 4.49
N LEU A 105 6.94 3.17 3.22
CA LEU A 105 7.33 1.84 2.73
C LEU A 105 8.65 1.40 3.35
N GLN A 106 9.61 2.30 3.43
CA GLN A 106 10.91 2.01 4.03
C GLN A 106 10.76 1.57 5.49
N ARG A 107 9.95 2.28 6.27
CA ARG A 107 9.68 1.93 7.66
C ARG A 107 8.89 0.62 7.79
N GLN A 108 7.95 0.35 6.86
CA GLN A 108 7.26 -0.93 6.82
C GLN A 108 8.24 -2.09 6.61
N ARG A 109 9.18 -1.93 5.69
CA ARG A 109 10.20 -2.95 5.43
C ARG A 109 11.12 -3.16 6.63
N GLU A 110 11.50 -2.09 7.30
CA GLU A 110 12.36 -2.16 8.48
C GLU A 110 11.69 -2.90 9.64
N LEU A 111 10.38 -2.67 9.84
CA LEU A 111 9.62 -3.31 10.92
C LEU A 111 9.28 -4.77 10.60
N MET A 112 8.94 -5.07 9.35
CA MET A 112 8.57 -6.43 8.95
C MET A 112 9.78 -7.35 8.76
N LYS A 113 10.86 -6.83 8.18
CA LYS A 113 12.05 -7.61 7.81
C LYS A 113 11.69 -8.82 6.92
N PRO A 114 10.98 -8.58 5.80
CA PRO A 114 10.54 -9.67 4.94
C PRO A 114 11.69 -10.35 4.22
#